data_196bb8fdf6b03dd83a76f692a0c3c721
#
_entry.id   196bb8fdf6b03dd83a76f692a0c3c721
#
_cell.length_a   1.000
_cell.length_b   1.000
_cell.length_c   1.000
_cell.angle_alpha   90.00
_cell.angle_beta   90.00
_cell.angle_gamma   90.00
#
_symmetry.space_group_name_H-M   'P 1'
#
loop_
_entity.id
_entity.type
_entity.pdbx_description
1 polymer ?
#
loop_
_entity_poly.entity_id
_entity_poly.type
_entity_poly.pdbx_seq_one_letter_code
_entity_poly.pdbx_strand_id
1 'polypeptide(L)'
;MNLRLLTNFVQRSPLLLITVVLGGCFGEGPGDLFDDYQTKVARVQDAEELKQKWEFEGLPRKRELLLKVPSVSIGLIDSYQLRQCGLFNLIAERNSVLGKVADEFRNYDYQVALLEGVGKCLSSDELDPEIIELLRGIEQQKLAQFPLHQWNLIYASDAMQSQMRGSQWLRQDIGQQIRQTSDALEHLNQSLNTPLVSGKTIEVQEVLEKSSTLGDLYYSLARASIELDTITEQLTTFDDNIICGKQRDTTKFRYLNNVFEQQYIGKVQPYMAQLDGYYQQLAPQLAMFDAQPELHSYYFPIQDTHQAFRASTRRHVEYWQQLFKRCGRKVGR
;
A
#
# COMPACT_ATOMS: atom_id res chain seq x y z
N MET A 1 14.09 83.98 32.36
CA MET A 1 12.88 84.69 31.97
C MET A 1 12.54 84.24 30.58
N ASN A 2 11.39 83.74 30.36
CA ASN A 2 10.76 83.23 29.14
C ASN A 2 10.91 81.73 28.82
N LEU A 3 9.94 81.04 29.34
CA LEU A 3 9.54 79.65 29.12
C LEU A 3 8.92 79.56 27.69
N ARG A 4 9.39 78.66 26.81
CA ARG A 4 8.69 78.29 25.62
C ARG A 4 8.29 76.81 25.67
N LEU A 5 7.00 76.60 25.78
CA LEU A 5 6.32 75.29 25.61
C LEU A 5 6.48 74.81 24.14
N LEU A 6 7.02 73.61 24.02
CA LEU A 6 6.96 72.86 22.75
C LEU A 6 5.90 71.75 22.91
N THR A 7 4.78 71.92 22.24
CA THR A 7 3.73 70.95 22.11
C THR A 7 4.13 69.86 21.13
N ASN A 8 4.25 68.64 21.60
CA ASN A 8 4.50 67.47 20.76
C ASN A 8 3.17 66.98 20.11
N PHE A 9 3.09 67.09 18.80
CA PHE A 9 2.05 66.56 17.98
C PHE A 9 2.29 65.05 17.79
N VAL A 10 1.56 64.20 18.49
CA VAL A 10 1.56 62.76 18.31
C VAL A 10 0.65 62.43 17.15
N GLN A 11 1.28 62.14 16.00
CA GLN A 11 0.61 61.69 14.79
C GLN A 11 0.18 60.24 14.95
N ARG A 12 -1.11 59.98 15.17
CA ARG A 12 -1.72 58.64 15.20
C ARG A 12 -1.88 58.14 13.77
N SER A 13 -0.97 57.26 13.29
CA SER A 13 -1.18 56.45 12.09
C SER A 13 -2.19 55.31 12.39
N PRO A 14 -3.28 55.16 11.63
CA PRO A 14 -4.09 53.98 11.74
C PRO A 14 -3.37 52.79 11.08
N LEU A 15 -2.99 51.80 11.89
CA LEU A 15 -2.48 50.51 11.42
C LEU A 15 -3.62 49.78 10.73
N LEU A 16 -3.63 49.78 9.41
CA LEU A 16 -4.58 49.02 8.59
C LEU A 16 -4.19 47.54 8.70
N LEU A 17 -4.90 46.80 9.54
CA LEU A 17 -4.76 45.34 9.68
C LEU A 17 -5.35 44.69 8.44
N ILE A 18 -4.50 44.39 7.43
CA ILE A 18 -4.89 43.58 6.27
C ILE A 18 -4.92 42.12 6.75
N THR A 19 -6.11 41.64 7.13
CA THR A 19 -6.38 40.22 7.28
C THR A 19 -6.37 39.57 5.90
N VAL A 20 -5.23 39.02 5.49
CA VAL A 20 -5.14 38.10 4.37
C VAL A 20 -5.87 36.84 4.77
N VAL A 21 -7.13 36.73 4.36
CA VAL A 21 -7.88 35.46 4.38
C VAL A 21 -7.19 34.56 3.34
N LEU A 22 -6.27 33.74 3.80
CA LEU A 22 -5.77 32.60 3.03
C LEU A 22 -6.95 31.61 2.88
N GLY A 23 -7.78 31.85 1.90
CA GLY A 23 -8.71 30.87 1.36
C GLY A 23 -7.86 29.74 0.78
N GLY A 24 -7.44 28.78 1.61
CA GLY A 24 -6.90 27.53 1.13
C GLY A 24 -7.97 26.88 0.26
N CYS A 25 -7.75 26.82 -1.04
CA CYS A 25 -8.46 25.87 -1.88
C CYS A 25 -8.08 24.48 -1.35
N PHE A 26 -8.86 23.94 -0.44
CA PHE A 26 -8.93 22.51 -0.22
C PHE A 26 -9.50 21.94 -1.53
N GLY A 27 -8.64 21.47 -2.41
CA GLY A 27 -9.08 20.70 -3.58
C GLY A 27 -9.93 19.53 -3.11
N GLU A 28 -11.02 19.23 -3.84
CA GLU A 28 -11.87 18.07 -3.58
C GLU A 28 -10.97 16.83 -3.40
N GLY A 29 -11.06 16.17 -2.25
CA GLY A 29 -10.39 14.90 -1.99
C GLY A 29 -11.06 13.76 -2.76
N PRO A 30 -10.40 12.60 -2.94
CA PRO A 30 -11.04 11.49 -3.64
C PRO A 30 -12.36 11.02 -3.02
N GLY A 31 -12.51 11.09 -1.70
CA GLY A 31 -13.79 10.81 -1.01
C GLY A 31 -14.91 11.74 -1.46
N ASP A 32 -14.63 13.04 -1.55
CA ASP A 32 -15.62 14.05 -1.96
C ASP A 32 -16.17 13.78 -3.37
N LEU A 33 -15.38 13.11 -4.26
CA LEU A 33 -15.85 12.76 -5.60
C LEU A 33 -17.01 11.76 -5.56
N PHE A 34 -16.93 10.78 -4.66
CA PHE A 34 -17.99 9.78 -4.49
C PHE A 34 -19.18 10.36 -3.75
N ASP A 35 -18.95 11.11 -2.67
CA ASP A 35 -20.01 11.78 -1.89
C ASP A 35 -20.82 12.72 -2.78
N ASP A 36 -20.18 13.57 -3.57
CA ASP A 36 -20.79 14.47 -4.53
C ASP A 36 -21.62 13.73 -5.58
N TYR A 37 -21.08 12.60 -6.06
CA TYR A 37 -21.78 11.77 -7.04
C TYR A 37 -23.05 11.15 -6.43
N GLN A 38 -22.94 10.54 -5.24
CA GLN A 38 -24.07 9.93 -4.55
C GLN A 38 -25.16 10.96 -4.22
N THR A 39 -24.80 12.11 -3.64
CA THR A 39 -25.73 13.19 -3.31
C THR A 39 -26.50 13.66 -4.53
N LYS A 40 -25.84 13.82 -5.68
CA LYS A 40 -26.52 14.27 -6.91
C LYS A 40 -27.42 13.19 -7.50
N VAL A 41 -27.03 11.90 -7.43
CA VAL A 41 -27.89 10.77 -7.82
C VAL A 41 -29.16 10.76 -6.96
N ALA A 42 -29.03 10.74 -5.64
CA ALA A 42 -30.15 10.72 -4.70
C ALA A 42 -31.10 11.89 -4.90
N ARG A 43 -30.56 13.10 -5.11
CA ARG A 43 -31.35 14.30 -5.40
C ARG A 43 -32.19 14.16 -6.68
N VAL A 44 -31.64 13.62 -7.75
CA VAL A 44 -32.37 13.40 -9.02
C VAL A 44 -33.46 12.35 -8.86
N GLN A 45 -33.21 11.34 -8.02
CA GLN A 45 -34.19 10.29 -7.71
C GLN A 45 -35.27 10.73 -6.73
N ASP A 46 -35.19 11.94 -6.13
CA ASP A 46 -35.99 12.40 -4.99
C ASP A 46 -36.02 11.36 -3.86
N ALA A 47 -34.83 10.87 -3.47
CA ALA A 47 -34.65 9.83 -2.49
C ALA A 47 -33.62 10.24 -1.43
N GLU A 48 -33.66 9.61 -0.27
CA GLU A 48 -32.60 9.72 0.73
C GLU A 48 -31.35 8.95 0.27
N GLU A 49 -30.19 9.44 0.69
CA GLU A 49 -28.92 8.75 0.40
C GLU A 49 -28.81 7.45 1.18
N LEU A 50 -28.54 6.36 0.49
CA LEU A 50 -28.18 5.10 1.12
C LEU A 50 -26.82 5.23 1.81
N LYS A 51 -26.71 4.67 3.00
CA LYS A 51 -25.45 4.66 3.77
C LYS A 51 -25.04 3.24 4.06
N GLN A 52 -23.83 2.90 3.65
CA GLN A 52 -23.24 1.62 3.99
C GLN A 52 -22.27 1.79 5.16
N LYS A 53 -22.38 0.90 6.16
CA LYS A 53 -21.35 0.80 7.18
C LYS A 53 -20.15 0.07 6.60
N TRP A 54 -18.99 0.65 6.73
CA TRP A 54 -17.75 0.05 6.29
C TRP A 54 -16.70 0.17 7.39
N GLU A 55 -16.06 -0.94 7.69
CA GLU A 55 -14.90 -1.00 8.58
C GLU A 55 -13.72 -1.47 7.77
N PHE A 56 -12.62 -0.75 7.85
CA PHE A 56 -11.39 -1.11 7.14
C PHE A 56 -10.58 -2.10 7.97
N GLU A 57 -10.39 -3.30 7.44
CA GLU A 57 -9.45 -4.25 7.99
C GLU A 57 -8.04 -3.84 7.59
N GLY A 58 -7.37 -3.14 8.50
CA GLY A 58 -5.96 -2.76 8.33
C GLY A 58 -5.01 -3.93 8.56
N LEU A 59 -3.72 -3.67 8.36
CA LEU A 59 -2.66 -4.65 8.61
C LEU A 59 -2.66 -5.09 10.08
N PRO A 60 -2.60 -6.41 10.40
CA PRO A 60 -2.42 -6.90 11.75
C PRO A 60 -1.14 -6.38 12.40
N ARG A 61 -1.09 -6.38 13.72
CA ARG A 61 0.09 -5.87 14.43
C ARG A 61 1.30 -6.76 14.14
N LYS A 62 2.47 -6.14 14.05
CA LYS A 62 3.77 -6.82 13.82
C LYS A 62 3.93 -8.10 14.67
N ARG A 63 3.57 -8.05 15.96
CA ARG A 63 3.68 -9.19 16.88
C ARG A 63 2.76 -10.39 16.55
N GLU A 64 1.70 -10.12 15.81
CA GLU A 64 0.73 -11.15 15.37
C GLU A 64 1.20 -11.83 14.09
N LEU A 65 2.06 -11.17 13.33
CA LEU A 65 2.62 -11.64 12.06
C LEU A 65 4.04 -12.22 12.21
N LEU A 66 4.73 -11.89 13.32
CA LEU A 66 6.11 -12.33 13.55
C LEU A 66 6.17 -13.82 13.85
N LEU A 67 6.85 -14.58 13.00
CA LEU A 67 7.12 -16.01 13.21
C LEU A 67 8.40 -16.21 14.03
N LYS A 68 8.33 -17.11 15.00
CA LYS A 68 9.49 -17.47 15.82
C LYS A 68 10.42 -18.40 15.02
N VAL A 69 11.64 -17.95 14.79
CA VAL A 69 12.68 -18.78 14.16
C VAL A 69 13.51 -19.46 15.25
N PRO A 70 13.64 -20.81 15.23
CA PRO A 70 14.50 -21.52 16.18
C PRO A 70 15.96 -21.07 16.07
N SER A 71 16.63 -20.92 17.22
CA SER A 71 18.06 -20.57 17.22
C SER A 71 18.92 -21.75 16.81
N VAL A 72 19.94 -21.48 15.98
CA VAL A 72 21.01 -22.43 15.68
C VAL A 72 22.27 -21.86 16.30
N SER A 73 22.96 -22.66 17.13
CA SER A 73 24.19 -22.25 17.80
C SER A 73 25.37 -23.13 17.36
N ILE A 74 26.53 -22.50 17.22
CA ILE A 74 27.81 -23.17 16.97
C ILE A 74 28.66 -22.98 18.22
N GLY A 75 29.30 -24.05 18.69
CA GLY A 75 30.22 -23.98 19.82
C GLY A 75 31.38 -23.00 19.59
N LEU A 76 31.88 -22.39 20.66
CA LEU A 76 32.95 -21.38 20.55
C LEU A 76 34.25 -21.97 19.97
N ILE A 77 34.61 -23.22 20.32
CA ILE A 77 35.79 -23.90 19.83
C ILE A 77 35.65 -24.23 18.34
N ASP A 78 34.47 -24.75 17.96
CA ASP A 78 34.18 -25.11 16.58
C ASP A 78 34.16 -23.86 15.68
N SER A 79 33.65 -22.74 16.19
CA SER A 79 33.61 -21.47 15.44
C SER A 79 35.01 -20.92 15.16
N TYR A 80 36.01 -21.22 15.99
CA TYR A 80 37.39 -20.76 15.75
C TYR A 80 38.02 -21.41 14.52
N GLN A 81 37.75 -22.69 14.25
CA GLN A 81 38.22 -23.38 13.04
C GLN A 81 37.65 -22.77 11.77
N LEU A 82 36.46 -22.15 11.85
CA LEU A 82 35.79 -21.47 10.74
C LEU A 82 36.49 -20.17 10.27
N ARG A 83 37.60 -19.78 10.91
CA ARG A 83 38.45 -18.66 10.45
C ARG A 83 39.09 -18.95 9.08
N GLN A 84 39.44 -20.19 8.81
CA GLN A 84 40.07 -20.60 7.57
C GLN A 84 39.18 -20.32 6.33
N CYS A 85 37.86 -20.49 6.48
CA CYS A 85 36.89 -20.22 5.41
C CYS A 85 36.15 -18.89 5.59
N GLY A 86 36.53 -18.03 6.57
CA GLY A 86 35.99 -16.66 6.77
C GLY A 86 34.67 -16.58 7.54
N LEU A 87 34.02 -17.70 7.83
CA LEU A 87 32.70 -17.73 8.48
C LEU A 87 32.72 -17.23 9.94
N PHE A 88 33.86 -17.37 10.62
CA PHE A 88 34.03 -16.89 12.00
C PHE A 88 33.73 -15.40 12.15
N ASN A 89 34.22 -14.57 11.23
CA ASN A 89 34.04 -13.12 11.31
C ASN A 89 32.55 -12.74 11.18
N LEU A 90 31.83 -13.38 10.28
CA LEU A 90 30.40 -13.19 10.08
C LEU A 90 29.59 -13.56 11.34
N ILE A 91 29.92 -14.67 11.99
CA ILE A 91 29.30 -15.12 13.24
C ILE A 91 29.63 -14.14 14.38
N ALA A 92 30.88 -13.69 14.47
CA ALA A 92 31.32 -12.74 15.49
C ALA A 92 30.59 -11.38 15.36
N GLU A 93 30.45 -10.88 14.13
CA GLU A 93 29.69 -9.66 13.83
C GLU A 93 28.22 -9.79 14.29
N ARG A 94 27.56 -10.90 13.97
CA ARG A 94 26.18 -11.17 14.40
C ARG A 94 26.02 -11.24 15.93
N ASN A 95 27.02 -11.76 16.63
CA ASN A 95 27.04 -11.86 18.08
C ASN A 95 27.42 -10.54 18.79
N SER A 96 27.83 -9.51 18.05
CA SER A 96 28.09 -8.17 18.58
C SER A 96 26.81 -7.51 19.09
N VAL A 97 26.94 -6.42 19.83
CA VAL A 97 25.80 -5.63 20.33
C VAL A 97 24.92 -5.15 19.18
N LEU A 98 25.55 -4.64 18.11
CA LEU A 98 24.82 -4.15 16.92
C LEU A 98 24.14 -5.30 16.15
N GLY A 99 24.81 -6.45 16.02
CA GLY A 99 24.22 -7.59 15.36
C GLY A 99 22.99 -8.16 16.08
N LYS A 100 22.93 -8.05 17.40
CA LYS A 100 21.78 -8.55 18.21
C LYS A 100 20.52 -7.70 18.08
N VAL A 101 20.64 -6.43 17.67
CA VAL A 101 19.54 -5.49 17.47
C VAL A 101 19.24 -5.24 15.98
N ALA A 102 19.78 -6.07 15.10
CA ALA A 102 19.53 -5.99 13.66
C ALA A 102 18.03 -6.18 13.36
N ASP A 103 17.50 -5.32 12.50
CA ASP A 103 16.15 -5.44 11.94
C ASP A 103 16.03 -6.67 11.00
N GLU A 104 14.83 -6.92 10.51
CA GLU A 104 14.53 -8.08 9.67
C GLU A 104 15.27 -8.04 8.31
N PHE A 105 15.53 -6.85 7.73
CA PHE A 105 16.32 -6.69 6.49
C PHE A 105 17.77 -7.14 6.70
N ARG A 106 18.44 -6.57 7.70
CA ARG A 106 19.81 -6.98 8.06
C ARG A 106 19.89 -8.43 8.49
N ASN A 107 18.85 -8.90 9.21
CA ASN A 107 18.79 -10.30 9.61
C ASN A 107 18.67 -11.23 8.39
N TYR A 108 17.84 -10.89 7.42
CA TYR A 108 17.72 -11.67 6.18
C TYR A 108 19.03 -11.72 5.41
N ASP A 109 19.64 -10.55 5.15
CA ASP A 109 20.95 -10.45 4.47
C ASP A 109 22.03 -11.25 5.21
N TYR A 110 22.01 -11.25 6.55
CA TYR A 110 22.89 -12.11 7.35
C TYR A 110 22.62 -13.60 7.11
N GLN A 111 21.37 -14.07 7.03
CA GLN A 111 21.08 -15.48 6.78
C GLN A 111 21.56 -15.91 5.39
N VAL A 112 21.43 -15.06 4.40
CA VAL A 112 21.97 -15.28 3.04
C VAL A 112 23.49 -15.41 3.10
N ALA A 113 24.18 -14.44 3.71
CA ALA A 113 25.63 -14.45 3.86
C ALA A 113 26.15 -15.66 4.66
N LEU A 114 25.38 -16.09 5.68
CA LEU A 114 25.67 -17.28 6.48
C LEU A 114 25.63 -18.55 5.62
N LEU A 115 24.59 -18.74 4.82
CA LEU A 115 24.47 -19.89 3.90
C LEU A 115 25.57 -19.90 2.86
N GLU A 116 25.91 -18.74 2.26
CA GLU A 116 27.06 -18.63 1.35
C GLU A 116 28.38 -19.01 2.04
N GLY A 117 28.60 -18.51 3.26
CA GLY A 117 29.79 -18.79 4.06
C GLY A 117 29.88 -20.28 4.42
N VAL A 118 28.76 -20.91 4.80
CA VAL A 118 28.71 -22.35 5.06
C VAL A 118 29.03 -23.13 3.80
N GLY A 119 28.47 -22.79 2.64
CA GLY A 119 28.81 -23.45 1.35
C GLY A 119 30.28 -23.33 0.98
N LYS A 120 30.91 -22.17 1.22
CA LYS A 120 32.37 -21.98 1.03
C LYS A 120 33.18 -22.86 1.97
N CYS A 121 32.77 -22.94 3.24
CA CYS A 121 33.44 -23.81 4.21
C CYS A 121 33.31 -25.30 3.86
N LEU A 122 32.15 -25.74 3.42
CA LEU A 122 31.92 -27.13 2.98
C LEU A 122 32.73 -27.52 1.74
N SER A 123 33.17 -26.55 0.97
CA SER A 123 34.01 -26.72 -0.22
C SER A 123 35.52 -26.62 0.09
N SER A 124 35.91 -26.44 1.37
CA SER A 124 37.30 -26.31 1.80
C SER A 124 37.86 -27.67 2.22
N ASP A 125 39.07 -27.99 1.76
CA ASP A 125 39.81 -29.20 2.17
C ASP A 125 40.56 -29.03 3.51
N GLU A 126 40.44 -27.84 4.13
CA GLU A 126 41.22 -27.46 5.33
C GLU A 126 40.49 -27.74 6.65
N LEU A 127 39.23 -28.16 6.62
CA LEU A 127 38.41 -28.38 7.80
C LEU A 127 38.35 -29.84 8.23
N ASP A 128 38.33 -30.05 9.53
CA ASP A 128 38.14 -31.38 10.11
C ASP A 128 36.82 -32.02 9.68
N PRO A 129 36.76 -33.36 9.47
CA PRO A 129 35.53 -34.06 9.07
C PRO A 129 34.35 -33.82 10.04
N GLU A 130 34.62 -33.69 11.34
CA GLU A 130 33.58 -33.40 12.36
C GLU A 130 32.95 -32.03 12.17
N ILE A 131 33.75 -31.01 11.79
CA ILE A 131 33.28 -29.68 11.50
C ILE A 131 32.47 -29.66 10.20
N ILE A 132 32.90 -30.42 9.19
CA ILE A 132 32.14 -30.58 7.94
C ILE A 132 30.75 -31.15 8.20
N GLU A 133 30.64 -32.18 9.05
CA GLU A 133 29.33 -32.79 9.38
C GLU A 133 28.46 -31.83 10.19
N LEU A 134 29.03 -31.09 11.15
CA LEU A 134 28.36 -30.03 11.87
C LEU A 134 27.79 -28.96 10.92
N LEU A 135 28.59 -28.48 9.95
CA LEU A 135 28.19 -27.45 8.98
C LEU A 135 27.07 -27.94 8.07
N ARG A 136 27.07 -29.23 7.64
CA ARG A 136 25.96 -29.81 6.87
C ARG A 136 24.66 -29.80 7.65
N GLY A 137 24.71 -30.15 8.94
CA GLY A 137 23.54 -30.07 9.81
C GLY A 137 23.00 -28.63 9.96
N ILE A 138 23.91 -27.66 10.07
CA ILE A 138 23.55 -26.23 10.15
C ILE A 138 22.95 -25.74 8.83
N GLU A 139 23.57 -26.08 7.68
CA GLU A 139 23.03 -25.75 6.37
C GLU A 139 21.61 -26.25 6.20
N GLN A 140 21.37 -27.54 6.48
CA GLN A 140 20.03 -28.13 6.38
C GLN A 140 19.02 -27.42 7.27
N GLN A 141 19.37 -27.13 8.52
CA GLN A 141 18.48 -26.40 9.43
C GLN A 141 18.19 -24.99 8.96
N LYS A 142 19.21 -24.26 8.45
CA LYS A 142 19.07 -22.90 7.96
C LYS A 142 18.23 -22.83 6.68
N LEU A 143 18.41 -23.78 5.77
CA LEU A 143 17.56 -23.88 4.57
C LEU A 143 16.09 -24.16 4.95
N ALA A 144 15.84 -25.04 5.93
CA ALA A 144 14.48 -25.31 6.42
C ALA A 144 13.83 -24.09 7.12
N GLN A 145 14.64 -23.20 7.72
CA GLN A 145 14.19 -21.99 8.39
C GLN A 145 14.04 -20.79 7.44
N PHE A 146 14.56 -20.88 6.23
CA PHE A 146 14.63 -19.76 5.30
C PHE A 146 13.27 -19.14 4.96
N PRO A 147 12.20 -19.94 4.75
CA PRO A 147 10.85 -19.39 4.54
C PRO A 147 10.34 -18.55 5.73
N LEU A 148 10.74 -18.88 6.98
CA LEU A 148 10.38 -18.09 8.15
C LEU A 148 11.07 -16.70 8.14
N HIS A 149 12.31 -16.64 7.66
CA HIS A 149 13.04 -15.38 7.52
C HIS A 149 12.46 -14.53 6.40
N GLN A 150 12.05 -15.12 5.27
CA GLN A 150 11.36 -14.45 4.18
C GLN A 150 10.02 -13.86 4.65
N TRP A 151 9.23 -14.68 5.35
CA TRP A 151 7.98 -14.23 5.96
C TRP A 151 8.19 -13.02 6.90
N ASN A 152 9.14 -13.12 7.82
CA ASN A 152 9.41 -12.05 8.78
C ASN A 152 9.89 -10.77 8.09
N LEU A 153 10.69 -10.89 7.02
CA LEU A 153 11.11 -9.76 6.20
C LEU A 153 9.90 -9.05 5.58
N ILE A 154 8.96 -9.81 4.98
CA ILE A 154 7.79 -9.26 4.29
C ILE A 154 6.76 -8.70 5.28
N TYR A 155 6.44 -9.45 6.34
CA TYR A 155 5.29 -9.15 7.18
C TYR A 155 5.63 -8.56 8.56
N ALA A 156 6.86 -8.72 9.04
CA ALA A 156 7.28 -8.28 10.35
C ALA A 156 8.43 -7.25 10.35
N SER A 157 8.97 -6.84 9.20
CA SER A 157 9.91 -5.73 9.15
C SER A 157 9.19 -4.39 9.30
N ASP A 158 9.85 -3.40 9.94
CA ASP A 158 9.26 -2.08 10.13
C ASP A 158 9.04 -1.36 8.79
N ALA A 159 9.95 -1.54 7.83
CA ALA A 159 9.83 -0.95 6.50
C ALA A 159 8.61 -1.49 5.73
N MET A 160 8.42 -2.81 5.69
CA MET A 160 7.26 -3.40 5.02
C MET A 160 5.95 -3.15 5.78
N GLN A 161 6.00 -3.10 7.12
CA GLN A 161 4.85 -2.67 7.93
C GLN A 161 4.44 -1.22 7.59
N SER A 162 5.41 -0.31 7.41
CA SER A 162 5.14 1.06 6.98
C SER A 162 4.51 1.08 5.60
N GLN A 163 5.05 0.32 4.66
CA GLN A 163 4.56 0.22 3.28
C GLN A 163 3.11 -0.27 3.18
N MET A 164 2.73 -1.26 4.00
CA MET A 164 1.40 -1.89 3.97
C MET A 164 0.37 -1.22 4.89
N ARG A 165 0.77 -0.35 5.83
CA ARG A 165 -0.10 0.24 6.87
C ARG A 165 -0.76 1.55 6.42
N GLY A 166 -1.22 1.65 5.17
CA GLY A 166 -1.97 2.80 4.70
C GLY A 166 -3.44 2.75 5.12
N SER A 167 -4.04 3.93 5.31
CA SER A 167 -5.46 4.10 5.64
C SER A 167 -6.04 5.40 5.08
N GLN A 168 -5.40 5.95 4.06
CA GLN A 168 -5.77 7.21 3.43
C GLN A 168 -6.06 7.02 1.95
N TRP A 169 -6.90 7.91 1.41
CA TRP A 169 -7.09 7.98 -0.03
C TRP A 169 -5.76 8.28 -0.74
N LEU A 170 -5.46 7.47 -1.72
CA LEU A 170 -4.29 7.67 -2.57
C LEU A 170 -4.42 8.95 -3.39
N ARG A 171 -3.39 9.79 -3.37
CA ARG A 171 -3.38 11.05 -4.13
C ARG A 171 -3.17 10.79 -5.61
N GLN A 172 -3.61 11.74 -6.44
CA GLN A 172 -3.55 11.58 -7.91
C GLN A 172 -2.14 11.76 -8.49
N ASP A 173 -1.28 12.51 -7.85
CA ASP A 173 0.02 12.96 -8.38
C ASP A 173 1.23 12.15 -7.90
N ILE A 174 1.04 10.87 -7.52
CA ILE A 174 2.08 10.03 -6.91
C ILE A 174 2.77 9.05 -7.88
N GLY A 175 2.67 9.27 -9.18
CA GLY A 175 3.25 8.35 -10.17
C GLY A 175 4.75 8.09 -9.99
N GLN A 176 5.52 9.07 -9.50
CA GLN A 176 6.93 8.85 -9.18
C GLN A 176 7.10 7.92 -7.98
N GLN A 177 6.31 8.11 -6.92
CA GLN A 177 6.34 7.27 -5.72
C GLN A 177 5.93 5.82 -6.04
N ILE A 178 4.92 5.62 -6.91
CA ILE A 178 4.54 4.29 -7.41
C ILE A 178 5.72 3.59 -8.08
N ARG A 179 6.43 4.28 -8.98
CA ARG A 179 7.61 3.70 -9.66
C ARG A 179 8.71 3.35 -8.66
N GLN A 180 9.05 4.27 -7.75
CA GLN A 180 10.06 4.00 -6.71
C GLN A 180 9.69 2.79 -5.84
N THR A 181 8.42 2.67 -5.46
CA THR A 181 7.93 1.51 -4.71
C THR A 181 8.01 0.23 -5.56
N SER A 182 7.63 0.30 -6.85
CA SER A 182 7.72 -0.84 -7.76
C SER A 182 9.15 -1.33 -7.92
N ASP A 183 10.10 -0.43 -8.15
CA ASP A 183 11.52 -0.75 -8.31
C ASP A 183 12.10 -1.37 -7.03
N ALA A 184 11.72 -0.83 -5.87
CA ALA A 184 12.16 -1.36 -4.58
C ALA A 184 11.59 -2.76 -4.29
N LEU A 185 10.31 -3.00 -4.61
CA LEU A 185 9.69 -4.31 -4.49
C LEU A 185 10.25 -5.32 -5.50
N GLU A 186 10.61 -4.87 -6.71
CA GLU A 186 11.30 -5.72 -7.70
C GLU A 186 12.63 -6.20 -7.17
N HIS A 187 13.46 -5.30 -6.64
CA HIS A 187 14.73 -5.65 -6.02
C HIS A 187 14.53 -6.64 -4.86
N LEU A 188 13.54 -6.39 -3.99
CA LEU A 188 13.20 -7.29 -2.90
C LEU A 188 12.78 -8.68 -3.41
N ASN A 189 11.92 -8.75 -4.42
CA ASN A 189 11.50 -10.01 -5.05
C ASN A 189 12.68 -10.79 -5.64
N GLN A 190 13.58 -10.12 -6.33
CA GLN A 190 14.81 -10.75 -6.86
C GLN A 190 15.65 -11.34 -5.73
N SER A 191 15.83 -10.60 -4.63
CA SER A 191 16.55 -11.06 -3.46
C SER A 191 15.88 -12.23 -2.74
N LEU A 192 14.55 -12.30 -2.75
CA LEU A 192 13.78 -13.42 -2.16
C LEU A 192 13.85 -14.69 -3.03
N ASN A 193 13.80 -14.55 -4.36
CA ASN A 193 13.76 -15.67 -5.29
C ASN A 193 15.14 -16.24 -5.62
N THR A 194 16.19 -15.40 -5.61
CA THR A 194 17.56 -15.79 -5.92
C THR A 194 18.54 -15.22 -4.89
N PRO A 195 18.41 -15.62 -3.62
CA PRO A 195 19.09 -14.96 -2.51
C PRO A 195 20.62 -14.96 -2.62
N LEU A 196 21.21 -16.02 -3.20
CA LEU A 196 22.68 -16.17 -3.31
C LEU A 196 23.28 -15.42 -4.52
N VAL A 197 22.47 -14.77 -5.36
CA VAL A 197 22.92 -14.11 -6.61
C VAL A 197 22.56 -12.63 -6.63
N SER A 198 21.52 -12.22 -5.91
CA SER A 198 21.00 -10.87 -5.92
C SER A 198 21.64 -9.96 -4.86
N GLY A 199 21.43 -8.65 -5.02
CA GLY A 199 21.91 -7.63 -4.08
C GLY A 199 21.31 -7.76 -2.68
N LYS A 200 21.79 -6.92 -1.75
CA LYS A 200 21.34 -6.91 -0.37
C LYS A 200 19.96 -6.23 -0.26
N THR A 201 19.07 -6.84 0.52
CA THR A 201 17.74 -6.29 0.75
C THR A 201 17.76 -4.93 1.45
N ILE A 202 18.78 -4.68 2.28
CA ILE A 202 18.99 -3.40 2.99
C ILE A 202 19.04 -2.19 2.04
N GLU A 203 19.42 -2.36 0.78
CA GLU A 203 19.55 -1.28 -0.20
C GLU A 203 18.22 -0.59 -0.52
N VAL A 204 17.10 -1.32 -0.37
CA VAL A 204 15.75 -0.79 -0.66
C VAL A 204 14.93 -0.50 0.60
N GLN A 205 15.44 -0.83 1.80
CA GLN A 205 14.73 -0.65 3.06
C GLN A 205 14.22 0.78 3.25
N GLU A 206 15.10 1.77 3.03
CA GLU A 206 14.77 3.19 3.26
C GLU A 206 13.63 3.68 2.35
N VAL A 207 13.60 3.24 1.09
CA VAL A 207 12.53 3.58 0.13
C VAL A 207 11.21 3.00 0.61
N LEU A 208 11.20 1.74 1.06
CA LEU A 208 10.01 1.05 1.53
C LEU A 208 9.50 1.63 2.86
N GLU A 209 10.39 2.06 3.75
CA GLU A 209 10.02 2.60 5.07
C GLU A 209 9.39 4.00 5.02
N LYS A 210 9.77 4.81 4.01
CA LYS A 210 9.36 6.22 3.91
C LYS A 210 7.95 6.44 3.37
N SER A 211 7.24 5.42 2.96
CA SER A 211 5.91 5.56 2.38
C SER A 211 4.95 4.44 2.78
N SER A 212 3.65 4.69 2.59
CA SER A 212 2.56 3.72 2.80
C SER A 212 1.83 3.39 1.49
N THR A 213 2.55 3.43 0.38
CA THR A 213 1.96 3.37 -0.98
C THR A 213 1.09 2.14 -1.19
N LEU A 214 1.53 0.95 -0.76
CA LEU A 214 0.74 -0.28 -0.88
C LEU A 214 -0.52 -0.24 -0.01
N GLY A 215 -0.38 0.22 1.24
CA GLY A 215 -1.50 0.31 2.16
C GLY A 215 -2.53 1.35 1.72
N ASP A 216 -2.09 2.52 1.25
CA ASP A 216 -2.99 3.56 0.75
C ASP A 216 -3.67 3.14 -0.56
N LEU A 217 -2.98 2.39 -1.43
CA LEU A 217 -3.60 1.80 -2.62
C LEU A 217 -4.63 0.74 -2.24
N TYR A 218 -4.30 -0.17 -1.32
CA TYR A 218 -5.23 -1.16 -0.79
C TYR A 218 -6.47 -0.50 -0.19
N TYR A 219 -6.28 0.50 0.70
CA TYR A 219 -7.37 1.30 1.26
C TYR A 219 -8.24 1.93 0.17
N SER A 220 -7.61 2.60 -0.81
CA SER A 220 -8.32 3.33 -1.87
C SER A 220 -9.11 2.40 -2.78
N LEU A 221 -8.57 1.24 -3.14
CA LEU A 221 -9.27 0.22 -3.91
C LEU A 221 -10.49 -0.32 -3.15
N ALA A 222 -10.31 -0.67 -1.87
CA ALA A 222 -11.38 -1.16 -1.01
C ALA A 222 -12.48 -0.10 -0.85
N ARG A 223 -12.10 1.12 -0.49
CA ARG A 223 -13.05 2.21 -0.26
C ARG A 223 -13.80 2.61 -1.53
N ALA A 224 -13.09 2.79 -2.66
CA ALA A 224 -13.71 3.12 -3.94
C ALA A 224 -14.69 2.04 -4.41
N SER A 225 -14.40 0.77 -4.14
CA SER A 225 -15.30 -0.35 -4.42
C SER A 225 -16.62 -0.22 -3.64
N ILE A 226 -16.54 0.04 -2.35
CA ILE A 226 -17.70 0.20 -1.46
C ILE A 226 -18.54 1.43 -1.84
N GLU A 227 -17.88 2.57 -2.07
CA GLU A 227 -18.58 3.79 -2.49
C GLU A 227 -19.32 3.60 -3.81
N LEU A 228 -18.66 2.98 -4.79
CA LEU A 228 -19.29 2.74 -6.08
C LEU A 228 -20.44 1.73 -6.02
N ASP A 229 -20.31 0.69 -5.19
CA ASP A 229 -21.39 -0.28 -4.97
C ASP A 229 -22.58 0.38 -4.27
N THR A 230 -22.34 1.25 -3.28
CA THR A 230 -23.39 2.02 -2.59
C THR A 230 -24.16 2.92 -3.57
N ILE A 231 -23.42 3.62 -4.46
CA ILE A 231 -24.05 4.44 -5.50
C ILE A 231 -24.84 3.57 -6.49
N THR A 232 -24.32 2.40 -6.83
CA THR A 232 -25.01 1.47 -7.74
C THR A 232 -26.29 0.91 -7.10
N GLU A 233 -26.25 0.61 -5.81
CA GLU A 233 -27.41 0.22 -5.01
C GLU A 233 -28.43 1.35 -4.94
N GLN A 234 -28.01 2.60 -4.69
CA GLN A 234 -28.85 3.79 -4.73
C GLN A 234 -29.56 3.92 -6.08
N LEU A 235 -28.80 3.81 -7.18
CA LEU A 235 -29.33 3.90 -8.53
C LEU A 235 -30.38 2.80 -8.80
N THR A 236 -30.12 1.57 -8.36
CA THR A 236 -30.97 0.41 -8.57
C THR A 236 -32.24 0.46 -7.71
N THR A 237 -32.11 0.81 -6.43
CA THR A 237 -33.22 0.82 -5.48
C THR A 237 -34.29 1.82 -5.88
N PHE A 238 -33.89 2.98 -6.39
CA PHE A 238 -34.80 4.06 -6.77
C PHE A 238 -34.91 4.22 -8.31
N ASP A 239 -34.63 3.16 -9.06
CA ASP A 239 -34.64 3.16 -10.52
C ASP A 239 -36.04 3.49 -11.11
N ASP A 240 -37.12 3.06 -10.45
CA ASP A 240 -38.48 3.33 -10.84
C ASP A 240 -38.84 4.84 -10.84
N ASN A 241 -38.08 5.66 -10.11
CA ASN A 241 -38.23 7.11 -10.13
C ASN A 241 -37.73 7.76 -11.44
N ILE A 242 -36.99 6.99 -12.28
CA ILE A 242 -36.44 7.47 -13.56
C ILE A 242 -37.28 6.99 -14.71
N ILE A 243 -38.18 7.85 -15.13
CA ILE A 243 -39.13 7.56 -16.20
C ILE A 243 -38.52 7.85 -17.56
N CYS A 244 -38.68 6.91 -18.50
CA CYS A 244 -38.27 7.04 -19.89
C CYS A 244 -39.42 6.65 -20.85
N GLY A 245 -39.36 7.12 -22.08
CA GLY A 245 -40.26 6.71 -23.15
C GLY A 245 -40.95 7.86 -23.89
N LYS A 246 -41.54 7.53 -25.04
CA LYS A 246 -42.27 8.51 -25.87
C LYS A 246 -43.50 9.02 -25.09
N GLN A 247 -43.70 10.35 -25.12
CA GLN A 247 -44.82 11.05 -24.45
C GLN A 247 -44.81 10.98 -22.92
N ARG A 248 -43.69 10.64 -22.29
CA ARG A 248 -43.50 10.69 -20.83
C ARG A 248 -42.55 11.82 -20.45
N ASP A 249 -42.65 12.27 -19.20
CA ASP A 249 -41.69 13.23 -18.67
C ASP A 249 -40.33 12.57 -18.44
N THR A 250 -39.38 12.91 -19.25
CA THR A 250 -37.99 12.37 -19.19
C THR A 250 -37.04 13.32 -18.47
N THR A 251 -37.54 14.31 -17.74
CA THR A 251 -36.74 15.37 -17.08
C THR A 251 -35.73 14.75 -16.11
N LYS A 252 -36.19 13.82 -15.24
CA LYS A 252 -35.28 13.14 -14.30
C LYS A 252 -34.19 12.34 -15.02
N PHE A 253 -34.55 11.61 -16.09
CA PHE A 253 -33.53 10.90 -16.87
C PHE A 253 -32.48 11.84 -17.46
N ARG A 254 -32.90 12.99 -17.99
CA ARG A 254 -31.96 14.01 -18.52
C ARG A 254 -31.03 14.55 -17.43
N TYR A 255 -31.55 14.84 -16.23
CA TYR A 255 -30.73 15.28 -15.10
C TYR A 255 -29.77 14.17 -14.63
N LEU A 256 -30.25 12.93 -14.51
CA LEU A 256 -29.41 11.80 -14.11
C LEU A 256 -28.31 11.54 -15.14
N ASN A 257 -28.61 11.70 -16.44
CA ASN A 257 -27.63 11.63 -17.50
C ASN A 257 -26.55 12.73 -17.36
N ASN A 258 -26.92 13.96 -17.00
CA ASN A 258 -25.95 15.02 -16.73
C ASN A 258 -25.08 14.70 -15.50
N VAL A 259 -25.65 14.11 -14.46
CA VAL A 259 -24.90 13.63 -13.29
C VAL A 259 -23.89 12.54 -13.72
N PHE A 260 -24.30 11.58 -14.53
CA PHE A 260 -23.40 10.57 -15.09
C PHE A 260 -22.22 11.20 -15.81
N GLU A 261 -22.47 12.12 -16.76
CA GLU A 261 -21.40 12.74 -17.56
C GLU A 261 -20.45 13.59 -16.70
N GLN A 262 -21.02 14.39 -15.77
CA GLN A 262 -20.21 15.36 -15.01
C GLN A 262 -19.52 14.74 -13.81
N GLN A 263 -20.16 13.79 -13.10
CA GLN A 263 -19.61 13.22 -11.89
C GLN A 263 -18.88 11.90 -12.17
N TYR A 264 -19.58 10.92 -12.80
CA TYR A 264 -18.95 9.63 -13.05
C TYR A 264 -17.86 9.74 -14.12
N ILE A 265 -18.22 10.14 -15.34
CA ILE A 265 -17.26 10.22 -16.47
C ILE A 265 -16.21 11.30 -16.24
N GLY A 266 -16.62 12.47 -15.71
CA GLY A 266 -15.72 13.61 -15.56
C GLY A 266 -14.80 13.55 -14.35
N LYS A 267 -15.16 12.82 -13.27
CA LYS A 267 -14.41 12.86 -12.02
C LYS A 267 -14.11 11.46 -11.46
N VAL A 268 -15.12 10.64 -11.17
CA VAL A 268 -14.96 9.34 -10.49
C VAL A 268 -14.22 8.34 -11.37
N GLN A 269 -14.64 8.17 -12.61
CA GLN A 269 -14.01 7.22 -13.55
C GLN A 269 -12.52 7.51 -13.79
N PRO A 270 -12.07 8.76 -14.00
CA PRO A 270 -10.63 9.06 -14.11
C PRO A 270 -9.84 8.66 -12.88
N TYR A 271 -10.37 8.91 -11.67
CA TYR A 271 -9.70 8.50 -10.44
C TYR A 271 -9.62 6.98 -10.31
N MET A 272 -10.72 6.26 -10.59
CA MET A 272 -10.72 4.80 -10.59
C MET A 272 -9.78 4.20 -11.62
N ALA A 273 -9.70 4.78 -12.82
CA ALA A 273 -8.74 4.36 -13.86
C ALA A 273 -7.28 4.57 -13.41
N GLN A 274 -7.03 5.62 -12.64
CA GLN A 274 -5.71 5.88 -12.07
C GLN A 274 -5.34 4.86 -10.98
N LEU A 275 -6.27 4.50 -10.09
CA LEU A 275 -6.06 3.44 -9.09
C LEU A 275 -5.75 2.09 -9.76
N ASP A 276 -6.53 1.71 -10.79
CA ASP A 276 -6.26 0.51 -11.59
C ASP A 276 -4.87 0.57 -12.23
N GLY A 277 -4.50 1.70 -12.82
CA GLY A 277 -3.18 1.91 -13.44
C GLY A 277 -2.03 1.80 -12.45
N TYR A 278 -2.17 2.30 -11.23
CA TYR A 278 -1.18 2.17 -10.18
C TYR A 278 -1.05 0.72 -9.69
N TYR A 279 -2.17 0.03 -9.53
CA TYR A 279 -2.15 -1.39 -9.22
C TYR A 279 -1.42 -2.20 -10.31
N GLN A 280 -1.72 -1.95 -11.60
CA GLN A 280 -1.08 -2.67 -12.71
C GLN A 280 0.45 -2.46 -12.75
N GLN A 281 0.95 -1.30 -12.36
CA GLN A 281 2.38 -1.05 -12.25
C GLN A 281 3.05 -1.86 -11.14
N LEU A 282 2.34 -2.12 -10.03
CA LEU A 282 2.83 -2.88 -8.89
C LEU A 282 2.58 -4.38 -9.01
N ALA A 283 1.58 -4.79 -9.80
CA ALA A 283 1.10 -6.16 -9.90
C ALA A 283 2.19 -7.23 -10.13
N PRO A 284 3.23 -7.00 -10.97
CA PRO A 284 4.29 -7.98 -11.16
C PRO A 284 5.04 -8.33 -9.88
N GLN A 285 5.03 -7.42 -8.89
CA GLN A 285 5.77 -7.56 -7.63
C GLN A 285 4.92 -8.12 -6.49
N LEU A 286 3.59 -8.24 -6.67
CA LEU A 286 2.67 -8.59 -5.59
C LEU A 286 2.59 -10.09 -5.28
N ALA A 287 3.22 -10.96 -6.07
CA ALA A 287 3.27 -12.41 -5.82
C ALA A 287 3.92 -12.76 -4.47
N MET A 288 4.80 -11.87 -3.93
CA MET A 288 5.39 -12.06 -2.60
C MET A 288 4.34 -12.06 -1.46
N PHE A 289 3.15 -11.55 -1.72
CA PHE A 289 2.04 -11.52 -0.77
C PHE A 289 1.03 -12.67 -0.94
N ASP A 290 1.31 -13.62 -1.83
CA ASP A 290 0.44 -14.78 -2.02
C ASP A 290 0.31 -15.57 -0.72
N ALA A 291 -0.87 -16.19 -0.52
CA ALA A 291 -1.14 -16.93 0.70
C ALA A 291 -0.16 -18.09 0.90
N GLN A 292 0.41 -18.20 2.10
CA GLN A 292 1.31 -19.29 2.53
C GLN A 292 0.73 -19.96 3.79
N PRO A 293 -0.36 -20.72 3.66
CA PRO A 293 -1.13 -21.24 4.79
C PRO A 293 -0.32 -22.19 5.68
N GLU A 294 0.76 -22.81 5.16
CA GLU A 294 1.71 -23.62 5.89
C GLU A 294 2.58 -22.81 6.88
N LEU A 295 2.72 -21.50 6.65
CA LEU A 295 3.46 -20.58 7.52
C LEU A 295 2.52 -19.80 8.43
N HIS A 296 1.49 -19.17 7.83
CA HIS A 296 0.54 -18.32 8.54
C HIS A 296 -0.78 -18.19 7.78
N SER A 297 -1.89 -17.99 8.51
CA SER A 297 -3.22 -17.83 7.89
C SER A 297 -3.45 -16.46 7.25
N TYR A 298 -2.67 -15.45 7.62
CA TYR A 298 -2.76 -14.09 7.05
C TYR A 298 -2.03 -14.01 5.72
N TYR A 299 -2.55 -13.21 4.81
CA TYR A 299 -1.86 -12.68 3.62
C TYR A 299 -2.35 -11.25 3.36
N PHE A 300 -1.57 -10.44 2.65
CA PHE A 300 -1.97 -9.07 2.33
C PHE A 300 -2.94 -9.05 1.15
N PRO A 301 -4.24 -8.71 1.36
CA PRO A 301 -5.31 -9.04 0.41
C PRO A 301 -5.47 -8.02 -0.74
N ILE A 302 -4.39 -7.36 -1.17
CA ILE A 302 -4.45 -6.31 -2.20
C ILE A 302 -4.92 -6.84 -3.56
N GLN A 303 -4.60 -8.10 -3.90
CA GLN A 303 -5.01 -8.72 -5.16
C GLN A 303 -6.52 -8.99 -5.19
N ASP A 304 -7.05 -9.57 -4.11
CA ASP A 304 -8.51 -9.82 -3.98
C ASP A 304 -9.29 -8.51 -3.96
N THR A 305 -8.75 -7.51 -3.28
CA THR A 305 -9.36 -6.17 -3.23
C THR A 305 -9.41 -5.51 -4.59
N HIS A 306 -8.35 -5.66 -5.40
CA HIS A 306 -8.38 -5.16 -6.78
C HIS A 306 -9.40 -5.92 -7.64
N GLN A 307 -9.56 -7.22 -7.46
CA GLN A 307 -10.59 -7.98 -8.17
C GLN A 307 -12.00 -7.51 -7.78
N ALA A 308 -12.26 -7.27 -6.49
CA ALA A 308 -13.52 -6.72 -6.00
C ALA A 308 -13.78 -5.31 -6.57
N PHE A 309 -12.76 -4.46 -6.59
CA PHE A 309 -12.81 -3.12 -7.20
C PHE A 309 -13.19 -3.16 -8.69
N ARG A 310 -12.60 -4.04 -9.47
CA ARG A 310 -12.98 -4.22 -10.88
C ARG A 310 -14.39 -4.80 -11.04
N ALA A 311 -14.84 -5.64 -10.12
CA ALA A 311 -16.19 -6.17 -10.12
C ALA A 311 -17.23 -5.09 -9.83
N SER A 312 -16.99 -4.19 -8.84
CA SER A 312 -17.87 -3.05 -8.56
C SER A 312 -17.97 -2.09 -9.75
N THR A 313 -16.83 -1.81 -10.40
CA THR A 313 -16.80 -1.00 -11.63
C THR A 313 -17.68 -1.60 -12.72
N ARG A 314 -17.61 -2.92 -12.95
CA ARG A 314 -18.46 -3.60 -13.96
C ARG A 314 -19.94 -3.50 -13.61
N ARG A 315 -20.33 -3.76 -12.36
CA ARG A 315 -21.73 -3.64 -11.92
C ARG A 315 -22.28 -2.24 -12.16
N HIS A 316 -21.50 -1.24 -11.84
CA HIS A 316 -21.90 0.16 -12.07
C HIS A 316 -22.10 0.49 -13.54
N VAL A 317 -21.16 0.08 -14.40
CA VAL A 317 -21.26 0.29 -15.85
C VAL A 317 -22.44 -0.48 -16.44
N GLU A 318 -22.69 -1.70 -15.98
CA GLU A 318 -23.83 -2.53 -16.42
C GLU A 318 -25.18 -1.86 -16.11
N TYR A 319 -25.33 -1.27 -14.93
CA TYR A 319 -26.54 -0.49 -14.59
C TYR A 319 -26.74 0.66 -15.59
N TRP A 320 -25.72 1.46 -15.87
CA TRP A 320 -25.81 2.58 -16.80
C TRP A 320 -26.12 2.13 -18.23
N GLN A 321 -25.53 1.04 -18.68
CA GLN A 321 -25.82 0.47 -20.00
C GLN A 321 -27.30 0.04 -20.11
N GLN A 322 -27.84 -0.59 -19.07
CA GLN A 322 -29.25 -1.02 -19.02
C GLN A 322 -30.18 0.19 -19.03
N LEU A 323 -29.93 1.20 -18.20
CA LEU A 323 -30.70 2.44 -18.17
C LEU A 323 -30.68 3.17 -19.50
N PHE A 324 -29.51 3.32 -20.13
CA PHE A 324 -29.38 3.99 -21.43
C PHE A 324 -30.11 3.21 -22.54
N LYS A 325 -30.00 1.88 -22.55
CA LYS A 325 -30.74 1.05 -23.48
C LYS A 325 -32.26 1.22 -23.31
N ARG A 326 -32.75 1.20 -22.06
CA ARG A 326 -34.18 1.39 -21.72
C ARG A 326 -34.67 2.78 -22.14
N CYS A 327 -33.86 3.80 -21.97
CA CYS A 327 -34.21 5.19 -22.26
C CYS A 327 -33.89 5.62 -23.71
N GLY A 328 -33.40 4.70 -24.56
CA GLY A 328 -33.14 4.96 -25.97
C GLY A 328 -31.90 5.81 -26.25
N ARG A 329 -30.99 5.94 -25.28
CA ARG A 329 -29.70 6.60 -25.47
C ARG A 329 -28.70 5.62 -26.10
N LYS A 330 -28.07 6.00 -27.20
CA LYS A 330 -26.95 5.27 -27.79
C LYS A 330 -25.67 5.59 -26.97
N VAL A 331 -25.03 4.56 -26.44
CA VAL A 331 -23.74 4.66 -25.78
C VAL A 331 -22.66 4.57 -26.86
N GLY A 332 -21.76 5.54 -26.92
CA GLY A 332 -20.59 5.53 -27.81
C GLY A 332 -20.85 6.10 -29.20
N ARG A 333 -20.85 7.39 -29.31
CA ARG A 333 -20.37 8.15 -30.48
C ARG A 333 -19.50 9.29 -29.99
#